data_936ddd52dfdc5957b55b44876f1ba1a7
#
_entry.id   936ddd52dfdc5957b55b44876f1ba1a7
#
_cell.length_a   1.000
_cell.length_b   1.000
_cell.length_c   1.000
_cell.angle_alpha   90.00
_cell.angle_beta   90.00
_cell.angle_gamma   90.00
#
_symmetry.space_group_name_H-M   'P 1'
#
loop_
_entity.id
_entity.type
_entity.pdbx_description
1 polymer ?
#
loop_
_entity_poly.entity_id
_entity_poly.type
_entity_poly.pdbx_seq_one_letter_code
_entity_poly.pdbx_strand_id
1 'polypeptide(L)'
;MSQFTDQAYTLAVEKLLKNSSQKGIMASGSGNIDGDKPAYPDLYPRDMGVCVIGMLQDDNQEMLDLAKLSIESLVIAQSEKGQFPQCYRLAENRAEWWHAGTIDGTLWWSIALLEYVKKTGDRGFLDHLMPNLEKAFTWLSYQDTNNDSLLEQGEAAGWDDEFPRSGTVLYTNALWYWLVRLRVEVEGKEDLKDLKEKIYDSANTFLWVQKGDDHVIDYLKDLRYVKENYFAKRIMEWVNAQAVVLPYYLGYVSHLGFEMRMDVYGNILACISGLADEKKATLITDFIFRAGINKPLPIKVLYPPIYPGEPDWKPYMTKGRQNYPWQYHNGGIWPFVGGFWVMWLARSGDERAQEELENLAKAVELYNWEFNEYLHGQHGTPMGIPNQSWSMAMYIGAYKNVNK
;
A
#
# COMPACT_ATOMS: atom_id res chain seq x y z
N MET A 1 -20.75 6.00 19.28
CA MET A 1 -19.73 4.93 19.31
C MET A 1 -20.39 3.64 19.77
N SER A 2 -20.12 2.53 19.14
CA SER A 2 -20.62 1.24 19.64
C SER A 2 -19.59 0.66 20.60
N GLN A 3 -20.05 0.08 21.73
CA GLN A 3 -19.16 -0.63 22.68
C GLN A 3 -18.28 -1.67 21.97
N PHE A 4 -18.73 -2.18 20.82
CA PHE A 4 -18.04 -3.17 20.02
C PHE A 4 -16.79 -2.60 19.30
N THR A 5 -16.88 -1.42 18.70
CA THR A 5 -15.74 -0.76 18.06
C THR A 5 -14.70 -0.30 19.08
N ASP A 6 -15.14 0.11 20.26
CA ASP A 6 -14.26 0.50 21.39
C ASP A 6 -13.48 -0.72 21.92
N GLN A 7 -14.15 -1.88 22.03
CA GLN A 7 -13.50 -3.13 22.41
C GLN A 7 -12.45 -3.55 21.39
N ALA A 8 -12.77 -3.49 20.08
CA ALA A 8 -11.83 -3.78 19.01
C ALA A 8 -10.59 -2.90 19.08
N TYR A 9 -10.77 -1.58 19.34
CA TYR A 9 -9.67 -0.64 19.50
C TYR A 9 -8.79 -1.00 20.70
N THR A 10 -9.39 -1.29 21.86
CA THR A 10 -8.62 -1.64 23.07
C THR A 10 -7.77 -2.88 22.85
N LEU A 11 -8.34 -3.92 22.25
CA LEU A 11 -7.65 -5.16 21.94
C LEU A 11 -6.59 -4.97 20.84
N ALA A 12 -6.84 -4.12 19.84
CA ALA A 12 -5.85 -3.80 18.81
C ALA A 12 -4.61 -3.15 19.41
N VAL A 13 -4.78 -2.18 20.33
CA VAL A 13 -3.68 -1.53 21.05
C VAL A 13 -2.88 -2.53 21.86
N GLU A 14 -3.57 -3.30 22.72
CA GLU A 14 -2.94 -4.29 23.60
C GLU A 14 -2.12 -5.33 22.82
N LYS A 15 -2.70 -5.88 21.75
CA LYS A 15 -2.05 -6.92 20.95
C LYS A 15 -0.92 -6.34 20.08
N LEU A 16 -1.08 -5.14 19.53
CA LEU A 16 -0.03 -4.48 18.75
C LEU A 16 1.22 -4.25 19.60
N LEU A 17 1.06 -3.74 20.81
CA LEU A 17 2.20 -3.52 21.72
C LEU A 17 2.88 -4.85 22.13
N LYS A 18 2.11 -5.95 22.27
CA LYS A 18 2.67 -7.29 22.50
C LYS A 18 3.45 -7.83 21.30
N ASN A 19 3.16 -7.39 20.07
CA ASN A 19 3.90 -7.79 18.87
C ASN A 19 5.20 -6.99 18.68
N SER A 20 5.66 -6.26 19.69
CA SER A 20 6.91 -5.53 19.64
C SER A 20 8.09 -6.36 20.15
N SER A 21 9.27 -6.00 19.66
CA SER A 21 10.56 -6.50 20.12
C SER A 21 11.44 -5.35 20.61
N GLN A 22 12.62 -5.64 21.12
CA GLN A 22 13.63 -4.61 21.43
C GLN A 22 14.13 -3.83 20.18
N LYS A 23 13.79 -4.30 18.99
CA LYS A 23 14.14 -3.68 17.70
C LYS A 23 12.92 -3.14 16.94
N GLY A 24 11.77 -3.03 17.59
CA GLY A 24 10.56 -2.46 16.97
C GLY A 24 9.45 -3.47 16.72
N ILE A 25 8.49 -3.09 15.89
CA ILE A 25 7.30 -3.88 15.60
C ILE A 25 7.61 -5.05 14.67
N MET A 26 7.20 -6.25 15.06
CA MET A 26 7.26 -7.45 14.22
C MET A 26 6.01 -7.56 13.34
N ALA A 27 6.09 -8.25 12.21
CA ALA A 27 4.93 -8.42 11.33
C ALA A 27 3.81 -9.23 12.00
N SER A 28 4.16 -10.25 12.78
CA SER A 28 3.24 -10.93 13.69
C SER A 28 3.98 -11.39 14.95
N GLY A 29 3.22 -11.56 16.04
CA GLY A 29 3.80 -12.01 17.31
C GLY A 29 4.35 -13.44 17.25
N SER A 30 5.32 -13.73 18.13
CA SER A 30 5.93 -15.05 18.34
C SER A 30 5.04 -16.01 19.14
N GLY A 31 3.73 -15.81 19.19
CA GLY A 31 2.79 -16.65 19.94
C GLY A 31 2.66 -18.06 19.35
N ASN A 32 2.49 -19.04 20.24
CA ASN A 32 2.11 -20.40 19.85
C ASN A 32 0.82 -20.35 19.04
N ILE A 33 0.96 -20.55 17.76
CA ILE A 33 -0.15 -20.77 16.85
C ILE A 33 -0.46 -22.25 16.95
N ASP A 34 -1.68 -22.61 17.32
CA ASP A 34 -2.13 -23.98 17.28
C ASP A 34 -1.96 -24.53 15.85
N GLY A 35 -1.01 -25.44 15.68
CA GLY A 35 -0.72 -26.09 14.42
C GLY A 35 0.46 -25.48 13.65
N ASP A 36 0.70 -26.01 12.45
CA ASP A 36 1.86 -25.75 11.57
C ASP A 36 1.88 -24.37 10.88
N LYS A 37 1.20 -23.35 11.40
CA LYS A 37 1.21 -22.01 10.82
C LYS A 37 2.44 -21.22 11.27
N PRO A 38 3.33 -20.80 10.36
CA PRO A 38 4.48 -20.00 10.74
C PRO A 38 4.04 -18.62 11.21
N ALA A 39 4.66 -18.12 12.28
CA ALA A 39 4.59 -16.72 12.67
C ALA A 39 5.63 -15.90 11.88
N TYR A 40 5.45 -14.59 11.78
CA TYR A 40 6.44 -13.68 11.20
C TYR A 40 7.09 -12.82 12.30
N PRO A 41 7.99 -13.40 13.13
CA PRO A 41 8.59 -12.72 14.28
C PRO A 41 9.76 -11.82 13.89
N ASP A 42 9.74 -11.27 12.67
CA ASP A 42 10.81 -10.50 12.06
C ASP A 42 10.36 -9.09 11.69
N LEU A 43 11.32 -8.22 11.34
CA LEU A 43 11.03 -6.86 10.90
C LEU A 43 10.90 -6.81 9.38
N TYR A 44 9.74 -6.41 8.91
CA TYR A 44 9.45 -6.19 7.49
C TYR A 44 9.27 -4.69 7.26
N PRO A 45 10.07 -4.05 6.40
CA PRO A 45 9.97 -2.60 6.15
C PRO A 45 8.58 -2.15 5.65
N ARG A 46 7.92 -2.96 4.84
CA ARG A 46 6.53 -2.72 4.38
C ARG A 46 5.56 -2.73 5.57
N ASP A 47 5.57 -3.82 6.33
CA ASP A 47 4.67 -4.01 7.47
C ASP A 47 4.90 -2.93 8.53
N MET A 48 6.17 -2.63 8.81
CA MET A 48 6.56 -1.55 9.72
C MET A 48 5.98 -0.21 9.24
N GLY A 49 6.15 0.12 7.94
CA GLY A 49 5.63 1.38 7.39
C GLY A 49 4.13 1.49 7.53
N VAL A 50 3.38 0.44 7.19
CA VAL A 50 1.92 0.38 7.37
C VAL A 50 1.54 0.52 8.84
N CYS A 51 2.22 -0.20 9.75
CA CYS A 51 1.98 -0.10 11.19
C CYS A 51 2.21 1.32 11.72
N VAL A 52 3.29 1.98 11.29
CA VAL A 52 3.59 3.36 11.67
C VAL A 52 2.47 4.29 11.25
N ILE A 53 1.94 4.20 10.02
CA ILE A 53 0.81 5.03 9.57
C ILE A 53 -0.40 4.89 10.50
N GLY A 54 -0.73 3.67 10.93
CA GLY A 54 -1.83 3.43 11.87
C GLY A 54 -1.53 3.98 13.27
N MET A 55 -0.35 3.71 13.82
CA MET A 55 0.08 4.18 15.14
C MET A 55 0.08 5.70 15.27
N LEU A 56 0.52 6.41 14.22
CA LEU A 56 0.58 7.88 14.20
C LEU A 56 -0.80 8.57 14.23
N GLN A 57 -1.90 7.84 14.04
CA GLN A 57 -3.25 8.41 14.19
C GLN A 57 -3.66 8.54 15.66
N ASP A 58 -2.97 7.83 16.55
CA ASP A 58 -3.15 7.91 17.99
C ASP A 58 -2.13 8.89 18.62
N ASP A 59 -2.48 9.45 19.79
CA ASP A 59 -1.58 10.29 20.59
C ASP A 59 -0.94 9.48 21.75
N ASN A 60 -1.02 8.15 21.71
CA ASN A 60 -0.41 7.27 22.69
C ASN A 60 1.12 7.31 22.55
N GLN A 61 1.81 7.78 23.61
CA GLN A 61 3.27 7.94 23.61
C GLN A 61 4.02 6.61 23.39
N GLU A 62 3.51 5.51 23.91
CA GLU A 62 4.11 4.18 23.75
C GLU A 62 4.13 3.73 22.28
N MET A 63 3.06 4.06 21.52
CA MET A 63 3.02 3.81 20.08
C MET A 63 3.94 4.74 19.30
N LEU A 64 4.06 6.01 19.70
CA LEU A 64 4.99 6.95 19.05
C LEU A 64 6.44 6.51 19.27
N ASP A 65 6.77 6.06 20.48
CA ASP A 65 8.11 5.54 20.81
C ASP A 65 8.41 4.25 20.06
N LEU A 66 7.43 3.34 19.95
CA LEU A 66 7.54 2.11 19.16
C LEU A 66 7.70 2.41 17.67
N ALA A 67 6.98 3.38 17.13
CA ALA A 67 7.11 3.81 15.74
C ALA A 67 8.54 4.33 15.46
N LYS A 68 9.06 5.21 16.33
CA LYS A 68 10.43 5.73 16.23
C LYS A 68 11.47 4.61 16.25
N LEU A 69 11.38 3.73 17.25
CA LEU A 69 12.27 2.57 17.38
C LEU A 69 12.25 1.67 16.13
N SER A 70 11.06 1.42 15.59
CA SER A 70 10.89 0.55 14.42
C SER A 70 11.53 1.13 13.15
N ILE A 71 11.40 2.44 12.94
CA ILE A 71 12.02 3.14 11.81
C ILE A 71 13.55 3.10 11.95
N GLU A 72 14.07 3.44 13.13
CA GLU A 72 15.52 3.53 13.40
C GLU A 72 16.20 2.16 13.30
N SER A 73 15.59 1.12 13.86
CA SER A 73 16.19 -0.22 13.92
C SER A 73 16.37 -0.85 12.54
N LEU A 74 15.53 -0.51 11.56
CA LEU A 74 15.66 -1.03 10.20
C LEU A 74 16.82 -0.44 9.40
N VAL A 75 17.41 0.66 9.84
CA VAL A 75 18.56 1.29 9.16
C VAL A 75 19.73 0.33 8.98
N ILE A 76 19.96 -0.58 9.95
CA ILE A 76 21.02 -1.59 9.86
C ILE A 76 20.84 -2.54 8.66
N ALA A 77 19.62 -2.68 8.18
CA ALA A 77 19.30 -3.56 7.07
C ALA A 77 19.41 -2.87 5.69
N GLN A 78 19.58 -1.54 5.66
CA GLN A 78 19.68 -0.82 4.38
C GLN A 78 20.95 -1.22 3.62
N SER A 79 20.80 -1.54 2.33
CA SER A 79 21.92 -1.83 1.45
C SER A 79 22.80 -0.61 1.20
N GLU A 80 24.03 -0.82 0.73
CA GLU A 80 24.92 0.26 0.29
C GLU A 80 24.29 1.09 -0.84
N LYS A 81 23.42 0.48 -1.67
CA LYS A 81 22.71 1.14 -2.76
C LYS A 81 21.50 1.96 -2.31
N GLY A 82 21.06 1.80 -1.05
CA GLY A 82 19.92 2.53 -0.47
C GLY A 82 18.63 1.73 -0.35
N GLN A 83 18.52 0.55 -0.95
CA GLN A 83 17.36 -0.32 -0.87
C GLN A 83 17.20 -0.91 0.53
N PHE A 84 15.96 -1.02 1.02
CA PHE A 84 15.62 -1.85 2.18
C PHE A 84 15.24 -3.26 1.73
N PRO A 85 15.59 -4.32 2.53
CA PRO A 85 15.31 -5.71 2.18
C PRO A 85 13.82 -6.03 2.31
N GLN A 86 13.43 -7.22 1.93
CA GLN A 86 12.09 -7.73 2.21
C GLN A 86 11.86 -7.87 3.72
N CYS A 87 12.81 -8.46 4.44
CA CYS A 87 12.76 -8.52 5.89
C CYS A 87 14.16 -8.52 6.53
N TYR A 88 14.20 -8.23 7.82
CA TYR A 88 15.36 -8.39 8.66
C TYR A 88 15.08 -9.47 9.72
N ARG A 89 15.79 -10.61 9.58
CA ARG A 89 15.67 -11.76 10.47
C ARG A 89 16.31 -11.46 11.81
N LEU A 90 15.48 -11.29 12.84
CA LEU A 90 15.93 -10.91 14.18
C LEU A 90 16.84 -11.95 14.82
N ALA A 91 16.49 -13.23 14.73
CA ALA A 91 17.24 -14.34 15.31
C ALA A 91 18.61 -14.53 14.64
N GLU A 92 18.70 -14.26 13.34
CA GLU A 92 19.90 -14.45 12.52
C GLU A 92 20.73 -13.17 12.36
N ASN A 93 20.19 -12.04 12.79
CA ASN A 93 20.77 -10.70 12.59
C ASN A 93 21.16 -10.46 11.11
N ARG A 94 20.25 -10.76 10.18
CA ARG A 94 20.52 -10.81 8.73
C ARG A 94 19.39 -10.22 7.91
N ALA A 95 19.74 -9.38 6.93
CA ALA A 95 18.82 -8.93 5.90
C ALA A 95 18.51 -10.06 4.90
N GLU A 96 17.25 -10.20 4.54
CA GLU A 96 16.79 -11.16 3.53
C GLU A 96 16.21 -10.43 2.31
N TRP A 97 16.71 -10.80 1.14
CA TRP A 97 16.41 -10.14 -0.11
C TRP A 97 15.52 -11.03 -0.97
N TRP A 98 14.40 -10.49 -1.41
CA TRP A 98 13.55 -11.16 -2.36
C TRP A 98 14.19 -11.14 -3.75
N HIS A 99 14.18 -12.28 -4.47
CA HIS A 99 14.85 -12.41 -5.75
C HIS A 99 14.30 -11.50 -6.86
N ALA A 100 13.01 -11.11 -6.80
CA ALA A 100 12.42 -10.15 -7.72
C ALA A 100 12.75 -8.68 -7.36
N GLY A 101 13.33 -8.44 -6.17
CA GLY A 101 13.61 -7.10 -5.64
C GLY A 101 12.33 -6.39 -5.16
N THR A 102 12.08 -6.38 -3.86
CA THR A 102 10.97 -5.61 -3.30
C THR A 102 11.26 -4.12 -3.40
N ILE A 103 10.35 -3.36 -4.02
CA ILE A 103 10.49 -1.92 -4.16
C ILE A 103 9.83 -1.16 -3.01
N ASP A 104 8.73 -1.67 -2.52
CA ASP A 104 7.82 -0.97 -1.61
C ASP A 104 8.32 -0.87 -0.17
N GLY A 105 9.16 -1.79 0.30
CA GLY A 105 9.79 -1.67 1.61
C GLY A 105 10.59 -0.38 1.76
N THR A 106 11.27 0.05 0.68
CA THR A 106 12.03 1.31 0.65
C THR A 106 11.11 2.53 0.64
N LEU A 107 10.01 2.47 -0.10
CA LEU A 107 8.98 3.51 -0.10
C LEU A 107 8.32 3.64 1.27
N TRP A 108 7.88 2.53 1.86
CA TRP A 108 7.20 2.52 3.15
C TRP A 108 8.10 2.99 4.31
N TRP A 109 9.37 2.60 4.33
CA TRP A 109 10.31 3.10 5.33
C TRP A 109 10.46 4.62 5.24
N SER A 110 10.62 5.15 4.02
CA SER A 110 10.79 6.58 3.78
C SER A 110 9.53 7.39 4.14
N ILE A 111 8.34 6.87 3.78
CA ILE A 111 7.05 7.47 4.12
C ILE A 111 6.86 7.48 5.65
N ALA A 112 7.14 6.34 6.31
CA ALA A 112 7.00 6.21 7.76
C ALA A 112 7.86 7.24 8.52
N LEU A 113 9.12 7.43 8.10
CA LEU A 113 10.01 8.44 8.68
C LEU A 113 9.41 9.85 8.55
N LEU A 114 8.99 10.22 7.36
CA LEU A 114 8.48 11.57 7.11
C LEU A 114 7.12 11.83 7.76
N GLU A 115 6.22 10.86 7.77
CA GLU A 115 4.94 10.98 8.50
C GLU A 115 5.15 11.04 10.03
N TYR A 116 6.13 10.29 10.57
CA TYR A 116 6.51 10.41 11.97
C TYR A 116 7.00 11.82 12.31
N VAL A 117 7.92 12.36 11.52
CA VAL A 117 8.45 13.72 11.71
C VAL A 117 7.34 14.78 11.54
N LYS A 118 6.44 14.59 10.56
CA LYS A 118 5.27 15.47 10.37
C LYS A 118 4.36 15.48 11.60
N LYS A 119 4.13 14.33 12.22
CA LYS A 119 3.28 14.16 13.40
C LYS A 119 3.91 14.75 14.66
N THR A 120 5.20 14.49 14.88
CA THR A 120 5.88 14.79 16.15
C THR A 120 6.68 16.10 16.14
N GLY A 121 7.08 16.58 14.98
CA GLY A 121 8.00 17.69 14.84
C GLY A 121 9.47 17.35 15.15
N ASP A 122 9.83 16.08 15.32
CA ASP A 122 11.18 15.63 15.68
C ASP A 122 12.19 15.82 14.54
N ARG A 123 12.65 17.05 14.36
CA ARG A 123 13.63 17.40 13.34
C ARG A 123 14.99 16.74 13.59
N GLY A 124 15.38 16.58 14.85
CA GLY A 124 16.64 15.91 15.20
C GLY A 124 16.69 14.46 14.72
N PHE A 125 15.55 13.78 14.78
CA PHE A 125 15.44 12.41 14.24
C PHE A 125 15.51 12.38 12.72
N LEU A 126 14.89 13.35 12.04
CA LEU A 126 15.04 13.51 10.59
C LEU A 126 16.49 13.73 10.19
N ASP A 127 17.17 14.69 10.85
CA ASP A 127 18.57 15.02 10.55
C ASP A 127 19.49 13.82 10.75
N HIS A 128 19.25 13.02 11.79
CA HIS A 128 19.98 11.78 12.06
C HIS A 128 19.82 10.76 10.92
N LEU A 129 18.61 10.58 10.39
CA LEU A 129 18.30 9.59 9.35
C LEU A 129 18.35 10.14 7.92
N MET A 130 18.65 11.42 7.75
CA MET A 130 18.74 12.06 6.42
C MET A 130 19.68 11.33 5.45
N PRO A 131 20.88 10.88 5.84
CA PRO A 131 21.76 10.14 4.94
C PRO A 131 21.12 8.84 4.40
N ASN A 132 20.31 8.17 5.21
CA ASN A 132 19.59 6.96 4.83
C ASN A 132 18.41 7.27 3.90
N LEU A 133 17.68 8.34 4.19
CA LEU A 133 16.58 8.81 3.34
C LEU A 133 17.09 9.23 1.94
N GLU A 134 18.19 9.95 1.86
CA GLU A 134 18.77 10.34 0.57
C GLU A 134 19.27 9.13 -0.25
N LYS A 135 19.87 8.13 0.39
CA LYS A 135 20.23 6.87 -0.28
C LYS A 135 19.00 6.12 -0.79
N ALA A 136 17.95 6.03 0.04
CA ALA A 136 16.70 5.39 -0.35
C ALA A 136 16.07 6.11 -1.55
N PHE A 137 16.01 7.42 -1.50
CA PHE A 137 15.45 8.24 -2.58
C PHE A 137 16.26 8.10 -3.88
N THR A 138 17.58 8.11 -3.78
CA THR A 138 18.46 7.90 -4.93
C THR A 138 18.24 6.53 -5.57
N TRP A 139 18.15 5.47 -4.75
CA TRP A 139 17.86 4.13 -5.26
C TRP A 139 16.49 4.06 -5.94
N LEU A 140 15.46 4.67 -5.36
CA LEU A 140 14.12 4.74 -5.95
C LEU A 140 14.13 5.49 -7.27
N SER A 141 14.83 6.63 -7.37
CA SER A 141 14.89 7.42 -8.61
C SER A 141 15.50 6.65 -9.80
N TYR A 142 16.35 5.65 -9.55
CA TYR A 142 16.85 4.75 -10.60
C TYR A 142 15.85 3.70 -11.07
N GLN A 143 14.71 3.57 -10.40
CA GLN A 143 13.62 2.68 -10.86
C GLN A 143 12.72 3.36 -11.89
N ASP A 144 12.85 4.66 -12.11
CA ASP A 144 12.31 5.37 -13.29
C ASP A 144 13.20 5.05 -14.49
N THR A 145 12.97 3.88 -15.10
CA THR A 145 13.87 3.32 -16.12
C THR A 145 13.63 3.88 -17.52
N ASN A 146 12.52 4.58 -17.71
CA ASN A 146 12.09 5.14 -18.97
C ASN A 146 12.00 6.68 -18.98
N ASN A 147 12.32 7.31 -17.85
CA ASN A 147 12.32 8.77 -17.61
C ASN A 147 10.95 9.44 -17.79
N ASP A 148 9.88 8.77 -17.36
CA ASP A 148 8.51 9.34 -17.34
C ASP A 148 8.11 9.87 -15.94
N SER A 149 9.03 9.85 -14.99
CA SER A 149 8.91 10.21 -13.58
C SER A 149 8.10 9.21 -12.75
N LEU A 150 7.70 8.06 -13.31
CA LEU A 150 7.08 6.95 -12.60
C LEU A 150 8.11 5.85 -12.34
N LEU A 151 7.86 5.05 -11.32
CA LEU A 151 8.72 3.92 -11.00
C LEU A 151 8.20 2.66 -11.69
N GLU A 152 9.11 1.90 -12.32
CA GLU A 152 8.84 0.56 -12.77
C GLU A 152 9.28 -0.48 -11.74
N GLN A 153 8.51 -1.55 -11.64
CA GLN A 153 8.85 -2.71 -10.82
C GLN A 153 8.87 -4.01 -11.62
N GLY A 154 9.65 -4.96 -11.13
CA GLY A 154 9.59 -6.34 -11.60
C GLY A 154 8.27 -7.01 -11.24
N GLU A 155 7.95 -8.12 -11.93
CA GLU A 155 6.76 -8.93 -11.59
C GLU A 155 6.87 -9.47 -10.16
N ALA A 156 5.80 -9.38 -9.39
CA ALA A 156 5.73 -9.77 -7.98
C ALA A 156 6.71 -9.02 -7.04
N ALA A 157 7.10 -7.79 -7.37
CA ALA A 157 8.05 -7.00 -6.57
C ALA A 157 7.37 -5.99 -5.62
N GLY A 158 6.04 -5.96 -5.56
CA GLY A 158 5.23 -5.15 -4.65
C GLY A 158 4.77 -5.90 -3.41
N TRP A 159 3.71 -5.40 -2.78
CA TRP A 159 3.08 -6.04 -1.61
C TRP A 159 2.35 -7.35 -1.97
N ASP A 160 1.91 -7.45 -3.22
CA ASP A 160 1.20 -8.56 -3.80
C ASP A 160 2.18 -9.61 -4.36
N ASP A 161 2.89 -10.25 -3.45
CA ASP A 161 3.82 -11.34 -3.73
C ASP A 161 3.14 -12.42 -4.59
N GLU A 162 3.88 -12.98 -5.56
CA GLU A 162 3.36 -14.03 -6.45
C GLU A 162 2.13 -13.58 -7.27
N PHE A 163 2.03 -12.28 -7.62
CA PHE A 163 0.96 -11.74 -8.45
C PHE A 163 1.49 -11.07 -9.73
N PRO A 164 0.78 -11.19 -10.88
CA PRO A 164 1.32 -10.82 -12.19
C PRO A 164 1.24 -9.33 -12.49
N ARG A 165 1.89 -8.49 -11.69
CA ARG A 165 2.00 -7.05 -11.92
C ARG A 165 3.44 -6.63 -12.12
N SER A 166 3.70 -5.87 -13.19
CA SER A 166 5.03 -5.37 -13.53
C SER A 166 4.96 -4.08 -14.35
N GLY A 167 6.09 -3.39 -14.45
CA GLY A 167 6.17 -2.08 -15.12
C GLY A 167 5.65 -0.97 -14.24
N THR A 168 4.93 -0.03 -14.79
CA THR A 168 4.31 1.10 -14.07
C THR A 168 3.09 0.62 -13.29
N VAL A 169 3.27 0.30 -12.01
CA VAL A 169 2.22 -0.22 -11.12
C VAL A 169 1.62 0.91 -10.28
N LEU A 170 0.28 0.98 -10.21
CA LEU A 170 -0.45 2.03 -9.48
C LEU A 170 -0.05 2.10 -8.00
N TYR A 171 -0.04 0.96 -7.31
CA TYR A 171 0.33 0.86 -5.90
C TYR A 171 1.68 1.53 -5.62
N THR A 172 2.71 1.15 -6.37
CA THR A 172 4.06 1.68 -6.24
C THR A 172 4.12 3.19 -6.52
N ASN A 173 3.41 3.65 -7.55
CA ASN A 173 3.44 5.06 -7.93
C ASN A 173 2.55 5.96 -7.06
N ALA A 174 1.52 5.42 -6.41
CA ALA A 174 0.79 6.12 -5.36
C ALA A 174 1.69 6.36 -4.13
N LEU A 175 2.51 5.37 -3.75
CA LEU A 175 3.51 5.52 -2.68
C LEU A 175 4.64 6.49 -3.08
N TRP A 176 5.12 6.42 -4.34
CA TRP A 176 6.14 7.33 -4.84
C TRP A 176 5.66 8.79 -4.80
N TYR A 177 4.43 9.05 -5.28
CA TYR A 177 3.82 10.37 -5.18
C TYR A 177 3.69 10.82 -3.72
N TRP A 178 3.28 9.93 -2.81
CA TRP A 178 3.17 10.23 -1.38
C TRP A 178 4.52 10.62 -0.78
N LEU A 179 5.56 9.84 -1.07
CA LEU A 179 6.93 10.14 -0.60
C LEU A 179 7.42 11.50 -1.08
N VAL A 180 7.31 11.78 -2.40
CA VAL A 180 7.80 13.05 -2.97
C VAL A 180 7.01 14.23 -2.41
N ARG A 181 5.69 14.08 -2.25
CA ARG A 181 4.85 15.09 -1.57
C ARG A 181 5.33 15.37 -0.15
N LEU A 182 5.61 14.33 0.63
CA LEU A 182 6.10 14.48 2.00
C LEU A 182 7.47 15.16 2.06
N ARG A 183 8.37 14.87 1.13
CA ARG A 183 9.66 15.57 1.05
C ARG A 183 9.49 17.07 0.81
N VAL A 184 8.57 17.45 -0.07
CA VAL A 184 8.23 18.86 -0.29
C VAL A 184 7.64 19.48 0.98
N GLU A 185 6.68 18.82 1.62
CA GLU A 185 5.95 19.35 2.78
C GLU A 185 6.80 19.39 4.06
N VAL A 186 7.53 18.32 4.36
CA VAL A 186 8.25 18.14 5.64
C VAL A 186 9.66 18.71 5.58
N GLU A 187 10.39 18.48 4.50
CA GLU A 187 11.78 18.96 4.36
C GLU A 187 11.87 20.35 3.74
N GLY A 188 10.80 20.85 3.08
CA GLY A 188 10.84 22.09 2.33
C GLY A 188 11.64 21.99 1.04
N LYS A 189 11.72 20.80 0.43
CA LYS A 189 12.43 20.52 -0.83
C LYS A 189 11.71 21.11 -2.03
N GLU A 190 11.84 22.41 -2.22
CA GLU A 190 11.17 23.14 -3.34
C GLU A 190 11.58 22.61 -4.72
N ASP A 191 12.82 22.11 -4.85
CA ASP A 191 13.35 21.47 -6.05
C ASP A 191 12.63 20.18 -6.46
N LEU A 192 11.90 19.55 -5.53
CA LEU A 192 11.06 18.36 -5.81
C LEU A 192 9.61 18.71 -6.23
N LYS A 193 9.22 19.98 -6.25
CA LYS A 193 7.87 20.37 -6.72
C LYS A 193 7.63 19.97 -8.16
N ASP A 194 8.60 20.24 -9.04
CA ASP A 194 8.50 19.86 -10.45
C ASP A 194 8.39 18.34 -10.63
N LEU A 195 9.14 17.57 -9.83
CA LEU A 195 9.05 16.12 -9.84
C LEU A 195 7.67 15.65 -9.37
N LYS A 196 7.14 16.23 -8.28
CA LYS A 196 5.80 15.91 -7.78
C LYS A 196 4.73 16.13 -8.84
N GLU A 197 4.78 17.27 -9.56
CA GLU A 197 3.84 17.58 -10.64
C GLU A 197 3.98 16.60 -11.81
N LYS A 198 5.21 16.28 -12.22
CA LYS A 198 5.44 15.28 -13.28
C LYS A 198 4.91 13.91 -12.93
N ILE A 199 5.11 13.44 -11.69
CA ILE A 199 4.55 12.16 -11.22
C ILE A 199 3.02 12.20 -11.30
N TYR A 200 2.41 13.29 -10.82
CA TYR A 200 0.96 13.48 -10.89
C TYR A 200 0.44 13.41 -12.32
N ASP A 201 1.04 14.18 -13.22
CA ASP A 201 0.63 14.24 -14.61
C ASP A 201 0.83 12.91 -15.33
N SER A 202 2.00 12.29 -15.16
CA SER A 202 2.31 10.99 -15.79
C SER A 202 1.36 9.89 -15.29
N ALA A 203 1.14 9.76 -13.99
CA ALA A 203 0.25 8.75 -13.43
C ALA A 203 -1.20 8.95 -13.90
N ASN A 204 -1.67 10.20 -13.93
CA ASN A 204 -3.02 10.53 -14.40
C ASN A 204 -3.18 10.38 -15.92
N THR A 205 -2.09 10.38 -16.67
CA THR A 205 -2.08 10.14 -18.11
C THR A 205 -2.00 8.65 -18.44
N PHE A 206 -1.07 7.91 -17.79
CA PHE A 206 -0.80 6.53 -18.15
C PHE A 206 -1.74 5.52 -17.46
N LEU A 207 -2.21 5.81 -16.26
CA LEU A 207 -3.01 4.87 -15.48
C LEU A 207 -4.50 5.21 -15.43
N TRP A 208 -4.91 6.44 -15.78
CA TRP A 208 -6.31 6.83 -15.85
C TRP A 208 -6.80 6.88 -17.29
N VAL A 209 -7.56 5.86 -17.72
CA VAL A 209 -8.04 5.76 -19.11
C VAL A 209 -9.19 6.75 -19.37
N GLN A 210 -9.01 7.60 -20.36
CA GLN A 210 -10.03 8.53 -20.85
C GLN A 210 -10.22 8.30 -22.35
N LYS A 211 -11.41 7.82 -22.77
CA LYS A 211 -11.75 7.72 -24.21
C LYS A 211 -12.35 9.02 -24.73
N GLY A 212 -11.92 9.39 -25.91
CA GLY A 212 -12.52 10.51 -26.65
C GLY A 212 -12.05 11.89 -26.21
N ASP A 213 -11.02 11.95 -25.37
CA ASP A 213 -10.41 13.22 -25.03
C ASP A 213 -9.17 13.42 -25.93
N ASP A 214 -9.33 14.17 -27.02
CA ASP A 214 -8.22 14.55 -27.90
C ASP A 214 -7.10 15.27 -27.10
N HIS A 215 -7.45 15.85 -25.94
CA HIS A 215 -6.49 16.45 -25.00
C HIS A 215 -5.48 15.46 -24.45
N VAL A 216 -5.84 14.18 -24.22
CA VAL A 216 -4.85 13.15 -23.77
C VAL A 216 -3.85 12.89 -24.88
N ILE A 217 -4.32 12.76 -26.12
CA ILE A 217 -3.44 12.56 -27.29
C ILE A 217 -2.58 13.79 -27.53
N ASP A 218 -3.13 14.99 -27.37
CA ASP A 218 -2.41 16.24 -27.55
C ASP A 218 -1.43 16.47 -26.38
N TYR A 219 -1.83 16.18 -25.14
CA TYR A 219 -0.94 16.19 -23.98
C TYR A 219 0.21 15.18 -24.14
N LEU A 220 -0.08 13.95 -24.59
CA LEU A 220 0.95 12.97 -24.92
C LEU A 220 1.88 13.44 -26.06
N LYS A 221 1.38 14.22 -27.02
CA LYS A 221 2.21 14.83 -28.07
C LYS A 221 3.09 15.95 -27.53
N ASP A 222 2.65 16.65 -26.49
CA ASP A 222 3.38 17.76 -25.87
C ASP A 222 4.35 17.31 -24.76
N LEU A 223 4.12 16.15 -24.15
CA LEU A 223 5.12 15.57 -23.26
C LEU A 223 6.41 15.34 -24.06
N ARG A 224 7.48 16.02 -23.65
CA ARG A 224 8.82 15.85 -24.24
C ARG A 224 9.20 14.37 -24.33
N TYR A 225 8.84 13.60 -23.30
CA TYR A 225 9.03 12.17 -23.20
C TYR A 225 8.36 11.39 -24.35
N VAL A 226 7.10 11.68 -24.69
CA VAL A 226 6.38 10.97 -25.77
C VAL A 226 6.92 11.35 -27.15
N LYS A 227 7.38 12.58 -27.33
CA LYS A 227 8.05 13.01 -28.58
C LYS A 227 9.37 12.26 -28.79
N GLU A 228 10.07 11.94 -27.69
CA GLU A 228 11.37 11.28 -27.70
C GLU A 228 11.27 9.75 -27.58
N ASN A 229 10.10 9.20 -27.17
CA ASN A 229 9.90 7.78 -26.94
C ASN A 229 8.74 7.19 -27.78
N TYR A 230 9.12 6.65 -28.91
CA TYR A 230 8.16 6.01 -29.84
C TYR A 230 7.38 4.85 -29.21
N PHE A 231 7.97 4.09 -28.28
CA PHE A 231 7.29 2.96 -27.65
C PHE A 231 6.24 3.39 -26.64
N ALA A 232 6.48 4.44 -25.85
CA ALA A 232 5.48 4.97 -24.93
C ALA A 232 4.21 5.40 -25.67
N LYS A 233 4.37 6.09 -26.79
CA LYS A 233 3.23 6.49 -27.65
C LYS A 233 2.45 5.24 -28.11
N ARG A 234 3.13 4.22 -28.60
CA ARG A 234 2.47 2.99 -29.08
C ARG A 234 1.75 2.22 -27.97
N ILE A 235 2.34 2.15 -26.77
CA ILE A 235 1.68 1.54 -25.63
C ILE A 235 0.39 2.27 -25.29
N MET A 236 0.41 3.61 -25.24
CA MET A 236 -0.78 4.41 -24.93
C MET A 236 -1.84 4.31 -26.02
N GLU A 237 -1.46 4.32 -27.30
CA GLU A 237 -2.38 4.07 -28.42
C GLU A 237 -3.04 2.69 -28.28
N TRP A 238 -2.28 1.67 -27.93
CA TRP A 238 -2.77 0.30 -27.72
C TRP A 238 -3.69 0.22 -26.48
N VAL A 239 -3.30 0.79 -25.35
CA VAL A 239 -4.12 0.82 -24.12
C VAL A 239 -5.44 1.54 -24.41
N ASN A 240 -5.40 2.72 -25.04
CA ASN A 240 -6.61 3.47 -25.38
C ASN A 240 -7.52 2.74 -26.39
N ALA A 241 -6.96 1.94 -27.30
CA ALA A 241 -7.74 1.14 -28.23
C ALA A 241 -8.45 -0.05 -27.57
N GLN A 242 -7.81 -0.68 -26.58
CA GLN A 242 -8.28 -1.93 -25.94
C GLN A 242 -9.03 -1.68 -24.63
N ALA A 243 -8.57 -0.73 -23.80
CA ALA A 243 -9.19 -0.44 -22.53
C ALA A 243 -10.56 0.21 -22.67
N VAL A 244 -11.44 -0.03 -21.72
CA VAL A 244 -12.70 0.71 -21.56
C VAL A 244 -12.50 1.84 -20.54
N VAL A 245 -13.35 2.87 -20.61
CA VAL A 245 -13.36 3.93 -19.58
C VAL A 245 -13.77 3.31 -18.25
N LEU A 246 -12.89 3.45 -17.24
CA LEU A 246 -13.08 2.92 -15.92
C LEU A 246 -13.20 4.09 -14.92
N PRO A 247 -14.00 3.97 -13.86
CA PRO A 247 -14.10 4.96 -12.80
C PRO A 247 -12.98 4.81 -11.75
N TYR A 248 -11.83 4.25 -12.13
CA TYR A 248 -10.66 3.99 -11.30
C TYR A 248 -9.42 3.84 -12.18
N TYR A 249 -8.24 3.92 -11.55
CA TYR A 249 -6.97 3.71 -12.24
C TYR A 249 -6.76 2.24 -12.61
N LEU A 250 -6.09 2.00 -13.73
CA LEU A 250 -5.53 0.69 -14.08
C LEU A 250 -4.57 0.21 -12.98
N GLY A 251 -4.53 -1.10 -12.73
CA GLY A 251 -3.62 -1.69 -11.75
C GLY A 251 -2.15 -1.55 -12.16
N TYR A 252 -1.86 -1.73 -13.44
CA TYR A 252 -0.55 -1.48 -14.04
C TYR A 252 -0.63 -1.25 -15.55
N VAL A 253 0.43 -0.66 -16.10
CA VAL A 253 0.70 -0.57 -17.53
C VAL A 253 2.15 -0.93 -17.79
N SER A 254 2.38 -1.79 -18.80
CA SER A 254 3.71 -2.15 -19.29
C SER A 254 3.67 -2.35 -20.82
N HIS A 255 4.82 -2.59 -21.44
CA HIS A 255 4.87 -2.93 -22.87
C HIS A 255 4.34 -4.34 -23.17
N LEU A 256 4.12 -5.18 -22.15
CA LEU A 256 3.61 -6.55 -22.28
C LEU A 256 2.12 -6.68 -21.95
N GLY A 257 1.54 -5.72 -21.21
CA GLY A 257 0.16 -5.81 -20.77
C GLY A 257 -0.27 -4.63 -19.93
N PHE A 258 -1.56 -4.61 -19.58
CA PHE A 258 -2.13 -3.68 -18.62
C PHE A 258 -3.31 -4.35 -17.90
N GLU A 259 -3.63 -3.92 -16.69
CA GLU A 259 -4.69 -4.50 -15.88
C GLU A 259 -5.90 -3.57 -15.79
N MET A 260 -7.05 -4.02 -16.32
CA MET A 260 -8.33 -3.33 -16.18
C MET A 260 -9.11 -3.72 -14.91
N ARG A 261 -8.68 -4.74 -14.18
CA ARG A 261 -9.24 -5.06 -12.87
C ARG A 261 -8.87 -3.96 -11.88
N MET A 262 -9.78 -3.70 -10.94
CA MET A 262 -9.48 -2.72 -9.93
C MET A 262 -8.45 -3.27 -8.94
N ASP A 263 -7.24 -2.72 -8.96
CA ASP A 263 -6.33 -2.77 -7.83
C ASP A 263 -6.88 -1.89 -6.73
N VAL A 264 -7.58 -2.50 -5.76
CA VAL A 264 -8.33 -1.76 -4.75
C VAL A 264 -7.39 -1.02 -3.82
N TYR A 265 -6.31 -1.67 -3.39
CA TYR A 265 -5.35 -1.03 -2.48
C TYR A 265 -4.61 0.12 -3.15
N GLY A 266 -4.12 -0.06 -4.37
CA GLY A 266 -3.50 1.02 -5.14
C GLY A 266 -4.42 2.22 -5.36
N ASN A 267 -5.71 1.97 -5.65
CA ASN A 267 -6.70 3.04 -5.81
C ASN A 267 -7.02 3.77 -4.49
N ILE A 268 -7.10 3.07 -3.37
CA ILE A 268 -7.26 3.69 -2.04
C ILE A 268 -6.03 4.56 -1.70
N LEU A 269 -4.83 4.06 -1.96
CA LEU A 269 -3.59 4.81 -1.75
C LEU A 269 -3.50 6.04 -2.67
N ALA A 270 -3.99 5.94 -3.91
CA ALA A 270 -4.07 7.10 -4.81
C ALA A 270 -4.98 8.21 -4.23
N CYS A 271 -6.10 7.82 -3.58
CA CYS A 271 -6.95 8.78 -2.86
C CYS A 271 -6.23 9.38 -1.63
N ILE A 272 -5.61 8.56 -0.78
CA ILE A 272 -4.94 9.01 0.46
C ILE A 272 -3.72 9.87 0.16
N SER A 273 -2.93 9.49 -0.85
CA SER A 273 -1.74 10.25 -1.24
C SER A 273 -2.07 11.58 -1.93
N GLY A 274 -3.29 11.75 -2.43
CA GLY A 274 -3.69 12.90 -3.25
C GLY A 274 -3.26 12.80 -4.72
N LEU A 275 -2.86 11.61 -5.17
CA LEU A 275 -2.63 11.31 -6.58
C LEU A 275 -3.96 11.35 -7.36
N ALA A 276 -5.04 10.86 -6.76
CA ALA A 276 -6.40 11.07 -7.25
C ALA A 276 -6.91 12.43 -6.79
N ASP A 277 -7.35 13.28 -7.72
CA ASP A 277 -8.10 14.49 -7.40
C ASP A 277 -9.48 14.14 -6.79
N GLU A 278 -10.18 15.11 -6.25
CA GLU A 278 -11.48 14.93 -5.59
C GLU A 278 -12.51 14.23 -6.49
N LYS A 279 -12.56 14.56 -7.79
CA LYS A 279 -13.47 13.95 -8.73
C LYS A 279 -13.17 12.47 -8.96
N LYS A 280 -11.89 12.12 -9.16
CA LYS A 280 -11.46 10.74 -9.34
C LYS A 280 -11.67 9.93 -8.06
N ALA A 281 -11.32 10.52 -6.92
CA ALA A 281 -11.50 9.88 -5.61
C ALA A 281 -12.98 9.57 -5.32
N THR A 282 -13.90 10.46 -5.68
CA THR A 282 -15.35 10.22 -5.60
C THR A 282 -15.77 9.06 -6.51
N LEU A 283 -15.30 9.04 -7.77
CA LEU A 283 -15.62 7.95 -8.71
C LEU A 283 -15.13 6.58 -8.21
N ILE A 284 -13.91 6.53 -7.66
CA ILE A 284 -13.32 5.33 -7.06
C ILE A 284 -14.17 4.85 -5.88
N THR A 285 -14.49 5.77 -4.96
CA THR A 285 -15.29 5.47 -3.75
C THR A 285 -16.67 4.93 -4.13
N ASP A 286 -17.37 5.59 -5.03
CA ASP A 286 -18.70 5.17 -5.47
C ASP A 286 -18.68 3.82 -6.21
N PHE A 287 -17.62 3.55 -6.98
CA PHE A 287 -17.46 2.26 -7.62
C PHE A 287 -17.28 1.13 -6.61
N ILE A 288 -16.46 1.32 -5.58
CA ILE A 288 -16.23 0.32 -4.52
C ILE A 288 -17.56 -0.08 -3.87
N PHE A 289 -18.40 0.88 -3.49
CA PHE A 289 -19.70 0.61 -2.90
C PHE A 289 -20.68 -0.05 -3.89
N ARG A 290 -20.79 0.50 -5.09
CA ARG A 290 -21.71 -0.01 -6.12
C ARG A 290 -21.39 -1.43 -6.55
N ALA A 291 -20.11 -1.77 -6.67
CA ALA A 291 -19.66 -3.11 -7.03
C ALA A 291 -19.62 -4.09 -5.85
N GLY A 292 -19.91 -3.63 -4.62
CA GLY A 292 -19.88 -4.45 -3.41
C GLY A 292 -18.49 -5.00 -3.07
N ILE A 293 -17.46 -4.23 -3.37
CA ILE A 293 -16.07 -4.62 -3.09
C ILE A 293 -15.81 -4.65 -1.58
N ASN A 294 -16.52 -3.81 -0.82
CA ASN A 294 -16.50 -3.76 0.64
C ASN A 294 -17.31 -4.87 1.32
N LYS A 295 -17.91 -5.82 0.57
CA LYS A 295 -18.75 -6.89 1.12
C LYS A 295 -18.15 -8.27 0.86
N PRO A 296 -18.36 -9.29 1.74
CA PRO A 296 -19.18 -9.24 2.97
C PRO A 296 -18.55 -8.41 4.11
N LEU A 297 -17.24 -8.14 4.04
CA LEU A 297 -16.46 -7.36 5.02
C LEU A 297 -15.46 -6.49 4.24
N PRO A 298 -14.99 -5.36 4.79
CA PRO A 298 -13.99 -4.52 4.10
C PRO A 298 -12.60 -5.11 4.22
N ILE A 299 -11.80 -5.14 3.14
CA ILE A 299 -12.12 -4.83 1.75
C ILE A 299 -11.39 -5.83 0.85
N LYS A 300 -12.00 -6.24 -0.24
CA LYS A 300 -11.31 -7.06 -1.27
C LYS A 300 -10.21 -6.25 -1.93
N VAL A 301 -9.08 -6.87 -2.21
CA VAL A 301 -7.90 -6.14 -2.72
C VAL A 301 -7.77 -6.15 -4.25
N LEU A 302 -8.52 -7.03 -4.92
CA LEU A 302 -8.63 -7.08 -6.37
C LEU A 302 -10.09 -7.35 -6.78
N TYR A 303 -10.59 -6.68 -7.81
CA TYR A 303 -11.94 -6.91 -8.31
C TYR A 303 -12.07 -6.69 -9.83
N PRO A 304 -12.68 -7.65 -10.55
CA PRO A 304 -12.92 -9.04 -10.17
C PRO A 304 -11.61 -9.83 -10.02
N PRO A 305 -11.60 -11.01 -9.39
CA PRO A 305 -10.38 -11.84 -9.33
C PRO A 305 -10.04 -12.43 -10.70
N ILE A 306 -8.80 -12.91 -10.84
CA ILE A 306 -8.32 -13.64 -12.02
C ILE A 306 -8.69 -15.11 -11.88
N TYR A 307 -9.32 -15.68 -12.90
CA TYR A 307 -9.69 -17.11 -12.92
C TYR A 307 -8.70 -17.95 -13.73
N PRO A 308 -8.54 -19.24 -13.38
CA PRO A 308 -7.77 -20.16 -14.18
C PRO A 308 -8.24 -20.20 -15.63
N GLY A 309 -7.30 -20.08 -16.59
CA GLY A 309 -7.58 -20.03 -18.02
C GLY A 309 -7.78 -18.63 -18.60
N GLU A 310 -7.87 -17.60 -17.78
CA GLU A 310 -7.82 -16.21 -18.26
C GLU A 310 -6.37 -15.82 -18.68
N PRO A 311 -6.19 -14.86 -19.59
CA PRO A 311 -4.87 -14.45 -20.07
C PRO A 311 -3.89 -14.03 -18.97
N ASP A 312 -4.42 -13.42 -17.90
CA ASP A 312 -3.63 -12.93 -16.76
C ASP A 312 -3.30 -14.04 -15.74
N TRP A 313 -3.91 -15.24 -15.88
CA TRP A 313 -3.61 -16.35 -14.99
C TRP A 313 -2.19 -16.87 -15.21
N LYS A 314 -1.39 -16.86 -14.15
CA LYS A 314 -0.03 -17.41 -14.18
C LYS A 314 0.07 -18.68 -13.33
N PRO A 315 0.81 -19.72 -13.79
CA PRO A 315 0.96 -20.98 -13.05
C PRO A 315 1.49 -20.80 -11.61
N TYR A 316 2.36 -19.81 -11.39
CA TYR A 316 2.91 -19.54 -10.06
C TYR A 316 1.89 -18.98 -9.05
N MET A 317 0.73 -18.47 -9.49
CA MET A 317 -0.34 -18.02 -8.59
C MET A 317 -0.87 -19.15 -7.70
N THR A 318 -0.69 -20.40 -8.12
CA THR A 318 -1.06 -21.58 -7.33
C THR A 318 0.03 -22.07 -6.38
N LYS A 319 1.24 -21.48 -6.46
CA LYS A 319 2.32 -21.78 -5.54
C LYS A 319 1.86 -21.41 -4.13
N GLY A 320 2.15 -22.25 -3.15
CA GLY A 320 1.61 -22.06 -1.81
C GLY A 320 0.10 -22.26 -1.66
N ARG A 321 -0.65 -22.50 -2.75
CA ARG A 321 -2.12 -22.68 -2.77
C ARG A 321 -2.91 -21.48 -2.25
N GLN A 322 -2.45 -20.27 -2.48
CA GLN A 322 -3.04 -19.10 -1.85
C GLN A 322 -3.67 -18.08 -2.81
N ASN A 323 -3.22 -17.95 -4.07
CA ASN A 323 -3.80 -16.98 -5.03
C ASN A 323 -4.92 -17.57 -5.92
N TYR A 324 -5.74 -18.48 -5.39
CA TYR A 324 -6.98 -18.86 -6.06
C TYR A 324 -8.00 -17.70 -6.05
N PRO A 325 -8.99 -17.69 -6.97
CA PRO A 325 -10.00 -16.63 -6.97
C PRO A 325 -10.62 -16.42 -5.59
N TRP A 326 -10.72 -15.16 -5.18
CA TRP A 326 -11.21 -14.71 -3.88
C TRP A 326 -10.30 -15.03 -2.67
N GLN A 327 -9.05 -15.39 -2.92
CA GLN A 327 -8.08 -15.67 -1.86
C GLN A 327 -6.85 -14.77 -2.02
N TYR A 328 -6.17 -14.51 -0.91
CA TYR A 328 -4.92 -13.78 -0.84
C TYR A 328 -4.96 -12.49 -1.67
N HIS A 329 -3.99 -12.24 -2.56
CA HIS A 329 -3.98 -11.04 -3.43
C HIS A 329 -4.99 -11.11 -4.57
N ASN A 330 -5.54 -12.29 -4.87
CA ASN A 330 -6.52 -12.50 -5.94
C ASN A 330 -7.97 -12.33 -5.45
N GLY A 331 -8.24 -11.18 -4.84
CA GLY A 331 -9.59 -10.80 -4.39
C GLY A 331 -9.94 -11.24 -2.97
N GLY A 332 -8.96 -11.63 -2.14
CA GLY A 332 -9.13 -11.79 -0.70
C GLY A 332 -9.47 -10.47 -0.02
N ILE A 333 -10.07 -10.54 1.17
CA ILE A 333 -10.33 -9.39 2.04
C ILE A 333 -9.14 -9.22 2.97
N TRP A 334 -8.55 -8.03 3.00
CA TRP A 334 -7.41 -7.72 3.85
C TRP A 334 -7.79 -6.64 4.88
N PRO A 335 -7.87 -6.98 6.17
CA PRO A 335 -8.30 -6.03 7.19
C PRO A 335 -7.45 -4.76 7.26
N PHE A 336 -6.13 -4.86 7.03
CA PHE A 336 -5.29 -3.66 7.02
C PHE A 336 -5.63 -2.70 5.87
N VAL A 337 -5.96 -3.22 4.68
CA VAL A 337 -6.46 -2.40 3.56
C VAL A 337 -7.84 -1.83 3.90
N GLY A 338 -8.67 -2.62 4.61
CA GLY A 338 -9.92 -2.14 5.19
C GLY A 338 -9.71 -0.94 6.13
N GLY A 339 -8.63 -0.94 6.90
CA GLY A 339 -8.25 0.21 7.74
C GLY A 339 -7.93 1.45 6.91
N PHE A 340 -7.16 1.34 5.83
CA PHE A 340 -6.92 2.45 4.89
C PHE A 340 -8.22 2.95 4.24
N TRP A 341 -9.11 2.03 3.87
CA TRP A 341 -10.42 2.35 3.32
C TRP A 341 -11.26 3.20 4.28
N VAL A 342 -11.40 2.77 5.52
CA VAL A 342 -12.15 3.51 6.55
C VAL A 342 -11.49 4.86 6.85
N MET A 343 -10.16 4.92 6.92
CA MET A 343 -9.43 6.18 7.08
C MET A 343 -9.70 7.14 5.92
N TRP A 344 -9.73 6.64 4.69
CA TRP A 344 -10.07 7.46 3.52
C TRP A 344 -11.49 8.03 3.64
N LEU A 345 -12.49 7.19 3.92
CA LEU A 345 -13.87 7.64 4.09
C LEU A 345 -14.00 8.72 5.15
N ALA A 346 -13.38 8.50 6.32
CA ALA A 346 -13.42 9.48 7.40
C ALA A 346 -12.77 10.82 6.99
N ARG A 347 -11.63 10.78 6.31
CA ARG A 347 -10.92 12.00 5.85
C ARG A 347 -11.65 12.75 4.75
N SER A 348 -12.38 12.06 3.90
CA SER A 348 -13.22 12.67 2.85
C SER A 348 -14.57 13.18 3.37
N GLY A 349 -14.89 12.94 4.64
CA GLY A 349 -16.17 13.31 5.24
C GLY A 349 -17.35 12.43 4.78
N ASP A 350 -17.06 11.21 4.31
CA ASP A 350 -18.09 10.27 3.88
C ASP A 350 -18.84 9.69 5.09
N GLU A 351 -20.13 9.88 5.15
CA GLU A 351 -20.98 9.45 6.28
C GLU A 351 -21.01 7.93 6.49
N ARG A 352 -20.62 7.13 5.48
CA ARG A 352 -20.52 5.67 5.56
C ARG A 352 -19.29 5.19 6.35
N ALA A 353 -18.37 6.08 6.74
CA ALA A 353 -17.16 5.73 7.47
C ALA A 353 -17.45 4.99 8.78
N GLN A 354 -18.51 5.37 9.51
CA GLN A 354 -18.90 4.72 10.75
C GLN A 354 -19.39 3.28 10.52
N GLU A 355 -20.21 3.04 9.49
CA GLU A 355 -20.68 1.71 9.15
C GLU A 355 -19.52 0.80 8.72
N GLU A 356 -18.59 1.33 7.92
CA GLU A 356 -17.42 0.59 7.47
C GLU A 356 -16.44 0.29 8.61
N LEU A 357 -16.32 1.16 9.62
CA LEU A 357 -15.57 0.86 10.85
C LEU A 357 -16.20 -0.30 11.62
N GLU A 358 -17.52 -0.34 11.75
CA GLU A 358 -18.23 -1.44 12.39
C GLU A 358 -18.06 -2.77 11.63
N ASN A 359 -18.07 -2.71 10.30
CA ASN A 359 -17.82 -3.88 9.46
C ASN A 359 -16.37 -4.35 9.56
N LEU A 360 -15.42 -3.41 9.67
CA LEU A 360 -14.01 -3.74 9.93
C LEU A 360 -13.83 -4.37 11.32
N ALA A 361 -14.53 -3.88 12.34
CA ALA A 361 -14.52 -4.48 13.67
C ALA A 361 -15.00 -5.95 13.63
N LYS A 362 -16.07 -6.25 12.86
CA LYS A 362 -16.54 -7.63 12.63
C LYS A 362 -15.48 -8.49 11.94
N ALA A 363 -14.70 -7.92 11.00
CA ALA A 363 -13.65 -8.65 10.31
C ALA A 363 -12.49 -9.05 11.25
N VAL A 364 -12.11 -8.17 12.18
CA VAL A 364 -11.00 -8.44 13.12
C VAL A 364 -11.44 -9.23 14.36
N GLU A 365 -12.74 -9.27 14.65
CA GLU A 365 -13.31 -10.07 15.75
C GLU A 365 -13.30 -11.58 15.46
N LEU A 366 -13.32 -11.96 14.20
CA LEU A 366 -13.39 -13.36 13.79
C LEU A 366 -12.33 -14.21 14.48
N TYR A 367 -12.72 -15.42 14.91
CA TYR A 367 -11.90 -16.33 15.71
C TYR A 367 -11.35 -15.69 16.99
N ASN A 368 -12.21 -14.97 17.72
CA ASN A 368 -11.86 -14.39 19.02
C ASN A 368 -10.75 -13.30 18.93
N TRP A 369 -10.95 -12.35 18.06
CA TRP A 369 -10.06 -11.19 17.89
C TRP A 369 -8.65 -11.55 17.40
N GLU A 370 -8.57 -12.44 16.44
CA GLU A 370 -7.26 -12.86 15.90
C GLU A 370 -6.59 -11.85 14.99
N PHE A 371 -7.27 -10.78 14.54
CA PHE A 371 -6.69 -9.82 13.59
C PHE A 371 -5.97 -10.52 12.45
N ASN A 372 -6.72 -11.35 11.73
CA ASN A 372 -6.18 -12.24 10.70
C ASN A 372 -5.48 -11.47 9.57
N GLU A 373 -4.57 -12.15 8.88
CA GLU A 373 -3.86 -11.63 7.73
C GLU A 373 -4.84 -11.27 6.60
N TYR A 374 -5.64 -12.24 6.17
CA TYR A 374 -6.69 -12.02 5.19
C TYR A 374 -7.89 -12.97 5.41
N LEU A 375 -9.00 -12.65 4.74
CA LEU A 375 -10.22 -13.44 4.74
C LEU A 375 -10.58 -13.80 3.31
N HIS A 376 -11.33 -14.88 3.12
CA HIS A 376 -11.86 -15.25 1.82
C HIS A 376 -12.84 -14.18 1.29
N GLY A 377 -12.64 -13.71 0.06
CA GLY A 377 -13.36 -12.57 -0.52
C GLY A 377 -14.87 -12.72 -0.69
N GLN A 378 -15.39 -13.97 -0.74
CA GLN A 378 -16.83 -14.23 -0.86
C GLN A 378 -17.50 -14.55 0.49
N HIS A 379 -16.80 -15.29 1.37
CA HIS A 379 -17.43 -15.84 2.59
C HIS A 379 -16.98 -15.11 3.86
N GLY A 380 -15.88 -14.32 3.79
CA GLY A 380 -15.29 -13.71 4.97
C GLY A 380 -14.63 -14.72 5.93
N THR A 381 -14.38 -15.96 5.50
CA THR A 381 -13.70 -16.95 6.34
C THR A 381 -12.23 -16.56 6.54
N PRO A 382 -11.75 -16.49 7.78
CA PRO A 382 -10.34 -16.18 8.07
C PRO A 382 -9.36 -17.17 7.46
N MET A 383 -8.30 -16.61 6.90
CA MET A 383 -7.20 -17.31 6.24
C MET A 383 -5.86 -16.63 6.61
N GLY A 384 -4.77 -17.23 6.19
CA GLY A 384 -3.45 -16.68 6.49
C GLY A 384 -3.06 -16.81 7.96
N ILE A 385 -2.24 -15.91 8.45
CA ILE A 385 -1.66 -15.94 9.79
C ILE A 385 -2.43 -14.99 10.72
N PRO A 386 -2.78 -15.44 11.95
CA PRO A 386 -3.43 -14.58 12.93
C PRO A 386 -2.46 -13.57 13.55
N ASN A 387 -3.01 -12.62 14.30
CA ASN A 387 -2.28 -11.61 15.07
C ASN A 387 -1.31 -10.76 14.23
N GLN A 388 -1.77 -10.33 13.07
CA GLN A 388 -1.02 -9.46 12.16
C GLN A 388 -0.95 -8.02 12.68
N SER A 389 0.26 -7.50 12.83
CA SER A 389 0.49 -6.16 13.37
C SER A 389 -0.13 -5.07 12.52
N TRP A 390 -0.04 -5.15 11.18
CA TRP A 390 -0.65 -4.17 10.29
C TRP A 390 -2.18 -4.15 10.37
N SER A 391 -2.84 -5.32 10.61
CA SER A 391 -4.30 -5.36 10.79
C SER A 391 -4.72 -4.64 12.07
N MET A 392 -3.94 -4.79 13.15
CA MET A 392 -4.16 -4.08 14.42
C MET A 392 -3.90 -2.58 14.27
N ALA A 393 -2.74 -2.20 13.73
CA ALA A 393 -2.35 -0.80 13.57
C ALA A 393 -3.33 -0.04 12.68
N MET A 394 -3.77 -0.63 11.58
CA MET A 394 -4.70 0.03 10.67
C MET A 394 -6.12 0.08 11.21
N TYR A 395 -6.53 -0.86 12.07
CA TYR A 395 -7.77 -0.72 12.84
C TYR A 395 -7.70 0.49 13.79
N ILE A 396 -6.59 0.65 14.52
CA ILE A 396 -6.35 1.82 15.38
C ILE A 396 -6.46 3.12 14.56
N GLY A 397 -5.78 3.15 13.42
CA GLY A 397 -5.82 4.29 12.51
C GLY A 397 -7.23 4.62 12.02
N ALA A 398 -8.00 3.62 11.62
CA ALA A 398 -9.39 3.74 11.20
C ALA A 398 -10.27 4.29 12.32
N TYR A 399 -10.21 3.66 13.50
CA TYR A 399 -10.97 4.06 14.69
C TYR A 399 -10.73 5.53 15.07
N LYS A 400 -9.47 5.95 15.13
CA LYS A 400 -9.12 7.34 15.48
C LYS A 400 -9.57 8.37 14.45
N ASN A 401 -9.55 8.03 13.15
CA ASN A 401 -10.02 8.96 12.12
C ASN A 401 -11.54 9.13 12.10
N VAL A 402 -12.30 8.07 12.40
CA VAL A 402 -13.78 8.14 12.48
C VAL A 402 -14.25 8.86 13.72
N ASN A 403 -13.47 8.82 14.83
CA ASN A 403 -13.87 9.38 16.12
C ASN A 403 -13.17 10.74 16.44
N LYS A 404 -12.58 11.38 15.44
CA LYS A 404 -12.10 12.76 15.55
C LYS A 404 -13.28 13.73 15.42
#